data_91da0f7dcd29069cf80d73a5a67f992a
#
_entry.id   91da0f7dcd29069cf80d73a5a67f992a
#
_cell.length_a   1.000
_cell.length_b   1.000
_cell.length_c   1.000
_cell.angle_alpha   90.00
_cell.angle_beta   90.00
_cell.angle_gamma   90.00
#
_symmetry.space_group_name_H-M   'P 1'
#
loop_
_entity.id
_entity.type
_entity.pdbx_description
1 polymer ?
#
loop_
_entity_poly.entity_id
_entity_poly.type
_entity_poly.pdbx_seq_one_letter_code
_entity_poly.pdbx_strand_id
1 'polypeptide(L)'
;MSFGKFAILTMILLSLTFFSCQKKPQKIWLHRANDIDKVQYFQDKYAGLEIDVTYVDSLHTFLILHGGGHVESNPVTFEKWLEHIENTRKIRLWLDFKNINSRNKVVILNELNRICAKHKLRKGNLIVESDNADCLPLFREAHYRTSYYIPKFNPEETSDFDIQRYTCKIRREISENDITTISGYYYQYEFMRDSFPDENIFLWYYKYDTMIRNQYIELANNDDRVKILLVADEVPADWQKVKDQSRDKK
;
A
#
# COMPACT_ATOMS: atom_id res chain seq x y z
N MET A 1 24.85 -56.97 51.17
CA MET A 1 25.70 -55.93 50.52
C MET A 1 25.15 -55.69 49.12
N SER A 2 24.38 -54.60 48.89
CA SER A 2 23.77 -54.26 47.61
C SER A 2 24.23 -52.86 47.20
N PHE A 3 24.94 -52.82 46.12
CA PHE A 3 25.39 -51.55 45.54
C PHE A 3 24.28 -50.97 44.65
N GLY A 4 23.71 -49.85 45.09
CA GLY A 4 22.77 -49.07 44.33
C GLY A 4 23.47 -48.33 43.18
N LYS A 5 22.99 -48.54 41.95
CA LYS A 5 23.41 -47.80 40.79
C LYS A 5 22.60 -46.47 40.72
N PHE A 6 23.32 -45.35 40.89
CA PHE A 6 22.78 -44.03 40.61
C PHE A 6 22.71 -43.83 39.09
N ALA A 7 21.50 -43.76 38.53
CA ALA A 7 21.26 -43.35 37.18
C ALA A 7 21.17 -41.82 37.15
N ILE A 8 22.17 -41.17 36.57
CA ILE A 8 22.14 -39.73 36.28
C ILE A 8 21.26 -39.53 35.05
N LEU A 9 20.05 -39.01 35.27
CA LEU A 9 19.14 -38.63 34.24
C LEU A 9 19.55 -37.24 33.70
N THR A 10 20.29 -37.22 32.60
CA THR A 10 20.66 -35.98 31.93
C THR A 10 19.43 -35.43 31.20
N MET A 11 18.80 -34.44 31.79
CA MET A 11 17.68 -33.70 31.24
C MET A 11 18.19 -32.77 30.15
N ILE A 12 18.13 -33.19 28.88
CA ILE A 12 18.39 -32.32 27.74
C ILE A 12 17.19 -31.38 27.62
N LEU A 13 17.35 -30.15 28.10
CA LEU A 13 16.43 -29.06 27.81
C LEU A 13 16.56 -28.72 26.32
N LEU A 14 15.68 -29.29 25.49
CA LEU A 14 15.46 -28.80 24.14
C LEU A 14 14.81 -27.40 24.29
N SER A 15 15.61 -26.35 24.18
CA SER A 15 15.13 -25.01 23.99
C SER A 15 14.52 -24.92 22.59
N LEU A 16 13.23 -25.24 22.48
CA LEU A 16 12.41 -24.90 21.32
C LEU A 16 12.34 -23.37 21.27
N THR A 17 13.25 -22.76 20.55
CA THR A 17 13.10 -21.38 20.09
C THR A 17 11.88 -21.37 19.15
N PHE A 18 10.73 -21.08 19.73
CA PHE A 18 9.56 -20.69 18.95
C PHE A 18 9.93 -19.43 18.18
N PHE A 19 10.38 -19.58 16.93
CA PHE A 19 10.29 -18.50 15.98
C PHE A 19 8.80 -18.19 15.83
N SER A 20 8.32 -17.28 16.65
CA SER A 20 7.03 -16.67 16.49
C SER A 20 7.06 -15.99 15.11
N CYS A 21 6.54 -16.66 14.12
CA CYS A 21 6.23 -16.03 12.84
C CYS A 21 5.14 -14.99 13.16
N GLN A 22 5.55 -13.78 13.50
CA GLN A 22 4.61 -12.68 13.71
C GLN A 22 3.84 -12.53 12.39
N LYS A 23 2.58 -12.94 12.39
CA LYS A 23 1.70 -12.69 11.25
C LYS A 23 1.75 -11.19 10.97
N LYS A 24 2.19 -10.83 9.76
CA LYS A 24 2.14 -9.44 9.29
C LYS A 24 0.73 -8.90 9.54
N PRO A 25 0.57 -7.71 10.14
CA PRO A 25 -0.75 -7.13 10.32
C PRO A 25 -1.37 -6.93 8.93
N GLN A 26 -2.41 -7.71 8.62
CA GLN A 26 -2.97 -7.84 7.26
C GLN A 26 -3.47 -6.51 6.67
N LYS A 27 -3.85 -5.56 7.54
CA LYS A 27 -4.39 -4.26 7.15
C LYS A 27 -3.32 -3.16 7.06
N ILE A 28 -2.11 -3.38 7.60
CA ILE A 28 -1.06 -2.34 7.66
C ILE A 28 -0.12 -2.49 6.46
N TRP A 29 -0.06 -1.46 5.62
CA TRP A 29 0.77 -1.39 4.44
C TRP A 29 1.75 -0.22 4.53
N LEU A 30 2.89 -0.32 3.85
CA LEU A 30 3.87 0.76 3.81
C LEU A 30 3.44 1.84 2.81
N HIS A 31 3.43 3.08 3.25
CA HIS A 31 3.17 4.27 2.44
C HIS A 31 4.44 4.75 1.75
N ARG A 32 4.34 5.12 0.47
CA ARG A 32 5.44 5.67 -0.33
C ARG A 32 6.69 4.81 -0.32
N ALA A 33 6.53 3.57 -0.73
CA ALA A 33 7.66 2.69 -0.99
C ALA A 33 8.34 3.03 -2.34
N ASN A 34 8.45 4.33 -2.66
CA ASN A 34 8.95 4.81 -3.96
C ASN A 34 10.44 4.53 -4.15
N ASP A 35 11.20 4.56 -3.05
CA ASP A 35 12.64 4.35 -3.07
C ASP A 35 13.01 2.87 -3.08
N ILE A 36 14.06 2.52 -3.84
CA ILE A 36 14.57 1.16 -3.92
C ILE A 36 14.98 0.64 -2.53
N ASP A 37 15.60 1.47 -1.71
CA ASP A 37 16.01 1.09 -0.36
C ASP A 37 14.81 0.77 0.55
N LYS A 38 13.72 1.54 0.42
CA LYS A 38 12.48 1.24 1.14
C LYS A 38 11.91 -0.11 0.75
N VAL A 39 11.83 -0.40 -0.55
CA VAL A 39 11.28 -1.69 -0.98
C VAL A 39 12.14 -2.86 -0.52
N GLN A 40 13.46 -2.77 -0.67
CA GLN A 40 14.38 -3.82 -0.24
C GLN A 40 14.33 -4.10 1.27
N TYR A 41 14.12 -3.06 2.07
CA TYR A 41 14.05 -3.20 3.53
C TYR A 41 12.69 -3.66 4.04
N PHE A 42 11.59 -3.23 3.39
CA PHE A 42 10.25 -3.37 3.95
C PHE A 42 9.36 -4.41 3.25
N GLN A 43 9.70 -4.94 2.06
CA GLN A 43 8.81 -5.82 1.29
C GLN A 43 8.31 -7.04 2.07
N ASP A 44 9.07 -7.51 3.07
CA ASP A 44 8.71 -8.63 3.92
C ASP A 44 8.12 -8.23 5.28
N LYS A 45 8.13 -6.94 5.61
CA LYS A 45 7.69 -6.45 6.93
C LYS A 45 6.23 -5.99 6.92
N TYR A 46 5.71 -5.59 5.76
CA TYR A 46 4.34 -5.12 5.59
C TYR A 46 3.49 -6.09 4.77
N ALA A 47 2.17 -5.99 4.94
CA ALA A 47 1.23 -6.80 4.16
C ALA A 47 1.17 -6.40 2.69
N GLY A 48 1.58 -5.19 2.36
CA GLY A 48 1.69 -4.63 1.03
C GLY A 48 2.42 -3.30 1.04
N LEU A 49 2.70 -2.79 -0.13
CA LEU A 49 3.41 -1.54 -0.36
C LEU A 49 2.55 -0.62 -1.22
N GLU A 50 2.56 0.67 -0.93
CA GLU A 50 1.99 1.68 -1.81
C GLU A 50 3.12 2.44 -2.51
N ILE A 51 2.90 2.77 -3.78
CA ILE A 51 3.80 3.55 -4.62
C ILE A 51 3.01 4.55 -5.46
N ASP A 52 3.61 5.74 -5.63
CA ASP A 52 3.11 6.76 -6.54
C ASP A 52 3.50 6.43 -7.98
N VAL A 53 2.54 6.39 -8.90
CA VAL A 53 2.77 5.99 -10.30
C VAL A 53 2.29 7.08 -11.26
N THR A 54 3.15 7.45 -12.20
CA THR A 54 2.81 8.37 -13.28
C THR A 54 3.10 7.73 -14.64
N TYR A 55 2.11 7.67 -15.51
CA TYR A 55 2.31 7.25 -16.88
C TYR A 55 2.93 8.38 -17.71
N VAL A 56 4.00 8.07 -18.42
CA VAL A 56 4.70 9.00 -19.31
C VAL A 56 4.52 8.55 -20.76
N ASP A 57 3.68 9.28 -21.48
CA ASP A 57 3.27 8.91 -22.85
C ASP A 57 4.45 8.84 -23.81
N SER A 58 5.37 9.80 -23.77
CA SER A 58 6.57 9.82 -24.62
C SER A 58 7.53 8.65 -24.39
N LEU A 59 7.48 8.01 -23.22
CA LEU A 59 8.29 6.85 -22.86
C LEU A 59 7.51 5.53 -22.92
N HIS A 60 6.20 5.59 -23.12
CA HIS A 60 5.28 4.46 -23.07
C HIS A 60 5.49 3.58 -21.82
N THR A 61 5.73 4.19 -20.65
CA THR A 61 6.00 3.46 -19.41
C THR A 61 5.55 4.23 -18.18
N PHE A 62 5.58 3.55 -17.02
CA PHE A 62 5.33 4.15 -15.73
C PHE A 62 6.63 4.56 -15.05
N LEU A 63 6.62 5.76 -14.49
CA LEU A 63 7.65 6.23 -13.56
C LEU A 63 7.10 6.21 -12.13
N ILE A 64 7.96 5.92 -11.17
CA ILE A 64 7.67 6.07 -9.75
C ILE A 64 7.94 7.53 -9.41
N LEU A 65 6.87 8.32 -9.31
CA LEU A 65 6.93 9.76 -9.06
C LEU A 65 5.78 10.18 -8.16
N HIS A 66 6.09 10.86 -7.07
CA HIS A 66 5.08 11.58 -6.32
C HIS A 66 4.74 12.90 -7.05
N GLY A 67 3.49 13.05 -7.51
CA GLY A 67 3.03 14.19 -8.31
C GLY A 67 3.30 15.53 -7.65
N GLY A 68 3.75 16.53 -8.43
CA GLY A 68 4.01 17.89 -7.97
C GLY A 68 5.19 18.59 -8.63
N GLY A 69 5.65 18.14 -9.79
CA GLY A 69 6.57 18.92 -10.64
C GLY A 69 8.04 18.90 -10.29
N HIS A 70 8.45 18.29 -9.20
CA HIS A 70 9.85 17.96 -8.99
C HIS A 70 10.13 16.60 -9.61
N VAL A 71 10.55 16.61 -10.88
CA VAL A 71 11.17 15.43 -11.49
C VAL A 71 12.48 15.23 -10.74
N GLU A 72 12.54 14.18 -9.92
CA GLU A 72 13.82 13.73 -9.38
C GLU A 72 14.80 13.56 -10.56
N SER A 73 16.06 13.89 -10.37
CA SER A 73 17.07 13.93 -11.43
C SER A 73 17.24 12.59 -12.18
N ASN A 74 16.70 11.48 -11.63
CA ASN A 74 16.65 10.15 -12.26
C ASN A 74 15.44 9.35 -11.74
N PRO A 75 14.23 9.56 -12.30
CA PRO A 75 13.07 8.79 -11.88
C PRO A 75 13.23 7.31 -12.24
N VAL A 76 12.88 6.44 -11.30
CA VAL A 76 12.93 4.99 -11.49
C VAL A 76 11.68 4.55 -12.27
N THR A 77 11.84 3.73 -13.31
CA THR A 77 10.70 3.10 -13.96
C THR A 77 10.09 2.04 -13.05
N PHE A 78 8.78 1.82 -13.17
CA PHE A 78 8.11 0.78 -12.38
C PHE A 78 8.72 -0.62 -12.63
N GLU A 79 9.11 -0.93 -13.87
CA GLU A 79 9.77 -2.20 -14.19
C GLU A 79 11.11 -2.34 -13.46
N LYS A 80 11.93 -1.28 -13.46
CA LYS A 80 13.21 -1.29 -12.73
C LYS A 80 13.01 -1.39 -11.22
N TRP A 81 11.98 -0.75 -10.68
CA TRP A 81 11.61 -0.88 -9.27
C TRP A 81 11.21 -2.33 -8.94
N LEU A 82 10.45 -3.00 -9.83
CA LEU A 82 10.05 -4.41 -9.67
C LEU A 82 11.22 -5.39 -9.65
N GLU A 83 12.36 -5.06 -10.25
CA GLU A 83 13.58 -5.89 -10.20
C GLU A 83 14.14 -6.06 -8.77
N HIS A 84 13.74 -5.19 -7.85
CA HIS A 84 14.12 -5.24 -6.43
C HIS A 84 13.12 -5.99 -5.55
N ILE A 85 12.04 -6.52 -6.12
CA ILE A 85 11.06 -7.35 -5.43
C ILE A 85 11.49 -8.81 -5.50
N GLU A 86 11.67 -9.45 -4.35
CA GLU A 86 12.11 -10.86 -4.27
C GLU A 86 11.07 -11.82 -4.84
N ASN A 87 9.78 -11.54 -4.62
CA ASN A 87 8.70 -12.41 -5.10
C ASN A 87 7.52 -11.59 -5.66
N THR A 88 7.61 -11.26 -6.93
CA THR A 88 6.58 -10.50 -7.65
C THR A 88 5.22 -11.19 -7.70
N ARG A 89 5.14 -12.52 -7.59
CA ARG A 89 3.87 -13.25 -7.54
C ARG A 89 3.12 -13.08 -6.22
N LYS A 90 3.82 -12.78 -5.13
CA LYS A 90 3.25 -12.66 -3.78
C LYS A 90 3.05 -11.22 -3.34
N ILE A 91 3.80 -10.30 -3.93
CA ILE A 91 3.73 -8.88 -3.54
C ILE A 91 2.30 -8.36 -3.72
N ARG A 92 1.89 -7.51 -2.80
CA ARG A 92 0.65 -6.75 -2.90
C ARG A 92 1.03 -5.29 -3.06
N LEU A 93 0.50 -4.63 -4.08
CA LEU A 93 0.82 -3.23 -4.39
C LEU A 93 -0.46 -2.40 -4.46
N TRP A 94 -0.37 -1.22 -3.89
CA TRP A 94 -1.31 -0.14 -4.12
C TRP A 94 -0.62 0.87 -5.04
N LEU A 95 -1.14 1.02 -6.24
CA LEU A 95 -0.65 1.89 -7.27
C LEU A 95 -1.49 3.17 -7.26
N ASP A 96 -0.95 4.23 -6.66
CA ASP A 96 -1.58 5.54 -6.65
C ASP A 96 -1.24 6.25 -7.98
N PHE A 97 -2.14 6.11 -8.95
CA PHE A 97 -1.97 6.70 -10.27
C PHE A 97 -2.29 8.20 -10.27
N LYS A 98 -1.29 9.02 -10.54
CA LYS A 98 -1.40 10.49 -10.48
C LYS A 98 -2.04 11.12 -11.71
N ASN A 99 -2.13 10.40 -12.83
CA ASN A 99 -2.55 11.00 -14.10
C ASN A 99 -3.44 10.12 -14.98
N ILE A 100 -4.14 9.13 -14.42
CA ILE A 100 -5.18 8.42 -15.18
C ILE A 100 -6.33 9.38 -15.49
N ASN A 101 -6.79 9.34 -16.74
CA ASN A 101 -7.95 10.09 -17.21
C ASN A 101 -8.63 9.36 -18.37
N SER A 102 -9.78 9.86 -18.81
CA SER A 102 -10.59 9.27 -19.88
C SER A 102 -9.84 9.09 -21.22
N ARG A 103 -8.79 9.89 -21.49
CA ARG A 103 -8.02 9.84 -22.74
C ARG A 103 -6.94 8.76 -22.72
N ASN A 104 -6.36 8.47 -21.55
CA ASN A 104 -5.22 7.56 -21.43
C ASN A 104 -5.52 6.24 -20.70
N LYS A 105 -6.68 6.07 -20.09
CA LYS A 105 -7.02 4.88 -19.28
C LYS A 105 -6.82 3.55 -20.00
N VAL A 106 -7.10 3.48 -21.31
CA VAL A 106 -6.92 2.25 -22.09
C VAL A 106 -5.44 1.96 -22.33
N VAL A 107 -4.64 2.98 -22.64
CA VAL A 107 -3.19 2.83 -22.83
C VAL A 107 -2.51 2.42 -21.52
N ILE A 108 -2.90 3.04 -20.42
CA ILE A 108 -2.41 2.70 -19.07
C ILE A 108 -2.77 1.25 -18.70
N LEU A 109 -4.01 0.82 -18.97
CA LEU A 109 -4.41 -0.56 -18.73
C LEU A 109 -3.57 -1.56 -19.53
N ASN A 110 -3.35 -1.28 -20.83
CA ASN A 110 -2.57 -2.14 -21.70
C ASN A 110 -1.11 -2.26 -21.22
N GLU A 111 -0.50 -1.15 -20.85
CA GLU A 111 0.87 -1.14 -20.31
C GLU A 111 0.95 -1.85 -18.96
N LEU A 112 -0.02 -1.64 -18.06
CA LEU A 112 -0.07 -2.37 -16.79
C LEU A 112 -0.23 -3.89 -17.00
N ASN A 113 -1.07 -4.29 -17.95
CA ASN A 113 -1.22 -5.70 -18.34
C ASN A 113 0.10 -6.30 -18.87
N ARG A 114 0.82 -5.56 -19.71
CA ARG A 114 2.14 -5.95 -20.24
C ARG A 114 3.14 -6.18 -19.11
N ILE A 115 3.24 -5.22 -18.19
CA ILE A 115 4.14 -5.31 -17.03
C ILE A 115 3.75 -6.48 -16.12
N CYS A 116 2.46 -6.66 -15.83
CA CYS A 116 1.98 -7.78 -15.05
C CYS A 116 2.36 -9.13 -15.66
N ALA A 117 2.22 -9.28 -16.96
CA ALA A 117 2.59 -10.52 -17.66
C ALA A 117 4.11 -10.75 -17.61
N LYS A 118 4.92 -9.74 -17.94
CA LYS A 118 6.38 -9.81 -17.94
C LYS A 118 6.95 -10.17 -16.56
N HIS A 119 6.49 -9.50 -15.52
CA HIS A 119 6.99 -9.66 -14.14
C HIS A 119 6.20 -10.68 -13.32
N LYS A 120 5.23 -11.38 -13.91
CA LYS A 120 4.40 -12.41 -13.27
C LYS A 120 3.62 -11.88 -12.05
N LEU A 121 3.23 -10.61 -12.09
CA LEU A 121 2.37 -10.00 -11.07
C LEU A 121 0.95 -10.60 -11.15
N ARG A 122 0.31 -10.79 -10.00
CA ARG A 122 -1.09 -11.20 -9.93
C ARG A 122 -1.97 -9.95 -9.87
N LYS A 123 -2.83 -9.75 -10.87
CA LYS A 123 -3.73 -8.58 -10.94
C LYS A 123 -4.55 -8.36 -9.66
N GLY A 124 -5.10 -9.43 -9.08
CA GLY A 124 -5.85 -9.35 -7.82
C GLY A 124 -5.03 -8.93 -6.59
N ASN A 125 -3.70 -8.90 -6.70
CA ASN A 125 -2.82 -8.35 -5.67
C ASN A 125 -2.53 -6.85 -5.89
N LEU A 126 -2.95 -6.28 -7.00
CA LEU A 126 -2.74 -4.87 -7.34
C LEU A 126 -4.02 -4.08 -7.12
N ILE A 127 -3.87 -2.92 -6.49
CA ILE A 127 -4.91 -1.92 -6.32
C ILE A 127 -4.57 -0.77 -7.26
N VAL A 128 -5.48 -0.40 -8.13
CA VAL A 128 -5.39 0.80 -8.96
C VAL A 128 -6.23 1.87 -8.28
N GLU A 129 -5.58 2.92 -7.83
CA GLU A 129 -6.23 4.08 -7.26
C GLU A 129 -6.21 5.26 -8.21
N SER A 130 -7.29 6.03 -8.22
CA SER A 130 -7.39 7.29 -8.94
C SER A 130 -8.46 8.18 -8.32
N ASP A 131 -8.28 9.49 -8.45
CA ASP A 131 -9.29 10.52 -8.18
C ASP A 131 -10.31 10.68 -9.34
N ASN A 132 -10.07 10.02 -10.49
CA ASN A 132 -10.98 9.94 -11.62
C ASN A 132 -11.79 8.63 -11.56
N ALA A 133 -12.93 8.66 -10.88
CA ALA A 133 -13.79 7.50 -10.64
C ALA A 133 -14.22 6.79 -11.94
N ASP A 134 -14.50 7.55 -13.01
CA ASP A 134 -14.92 7.05 -14.33
C ASP A 134 -13.88 6.16 -15.03
N CYS A 135 -12.67 6.16 -14.55
CA CYS A 135 -11.60 5.31 -15.10
C CYS A 135 -11.55 3.93 -14.43
N LEU A 136 -12.04 3.79 -13.20
CA LEU A 136 -11.86 2.59 -12.38
C LEU A 136 -12.64 1.35 -12.88
N PRO A 137 -13.85 1.46 -13.45
CA PRO A 137 -14.56 0.29 -14.00
C PRO A 137 -13.73 -0.52 -14.99
N LEU A 138 -12.97 0.15 -15.87
CA LEU A 138 -12.11 -0.51 -16.85
C LEU A 138 -11.05 -1.42 -16.21
N PHE A 139 -10.47 -0.98 -15.10
CA PHE A 139 -9.46 -1.76 -14.37
C PHE A 139 -10.11 -2.89 -13.57
N ARG A 140 -11.29 -2.66 -13.00
CA ARG A 140 -12.04 -3.70 -12.29
C ARG A 140 -12.45 -4.84 -13.23
N GLU A 141 -12.96 -4.54 -14.43
CA GLU A 141 -13.28 -5.52 -15.47
C GLU A 141 -12.05 -6.32 -15.91
N ALA A 142 -10.87 -5.69 -15.88
CA ALA A 142 -9.60 -6.36 -16.14
C ALA A 142 -9.03 -7.14 -14.93
N HIS A 143 -9.83 -7.32 -13.85
CA HIS A 143 -9.53 -8.07 -12.64
C HIS A 143 -8.49 -7.44 -11.70
N TYR A 144 -8.29 -6.13 -11.79
CA TYR A 144 -7.59 -5.38 -10.74
C TYR A 144 -8.54 -5.03 -9.61
N ARG A 145 -8.01 -4.87 -8.40
CA ARG A 145 -8.73 -4.18 -7.33
C ARG A 145 -8.67 -2.69 -7.61
N THR A 146 -9.71 -1.97 -7.23
CA THR A 146 -9.77 -0.51 -7.46
C THR A 146 -10.10 0.23 -6.18
N SER A 147 -9.64 1.47 -6.06
CA SER A 147 -9.99 2.41 -5.01
C SER A 147 -10.22 3.81 -5.58
N TYR A 148 -11.33 4.43 -5.21
CA TYR A 148 -11.59 5.82 -5.56
C TYR A 148 -11.02 6.74 -4.48
N TYR A 149 -10.04 7.56 -4.87
CA TYR A 149 -9.53 8.61 -4.01
C TYR A 149 -10.53 9.76 -3.93
N ILE A 150 -11.19 9.91 -2.78
CA ILE A 150 -12.17 10.97 -2.57
C ILE A 150 -11.48 12.34 -2.52
N PRO A 151 -12.19 13.44 -2.85
CA PRO A 151 -11.65 14.78 -2.73
C PRO A 151 -11.05 15.04 -1.35
N LYS A 152 -9.87 15.67 -1.34
CA LYS A 152 -9.19 16.04 -0.10
C LYS A 152 -9.86 17.27 0.51
N PHE A 153 -10.35 17.14 1.73
CA PHE A 153 -10.82 18.24 2.58
C PHE A 153 -10.73 17.81 4.04
N ASN A 154 -10.63 18.77 4.96
CA ASN A 154 -10.71 18.49 6.39
C ASN A 154 -12.17 18.69 6.85
N PRO A 155 -12.89 17.62 7.29
CA PRO A 155 -14.28 17.74 7.72
C PRO A 155 -14.48 18.73 8.87
N GLU A 156 -13.52 18.85 9.80
CA GLU A 156 -13.61 19.76 10.94
C GLU A 156 -13.46 21.24 10.56
N GLU A 157 -12.82 21.53 9.42
CA GLU A 157 -12.55 22.89 8.93
C GLU A 157 -13.46 23.28 7.74
N THR A 158 -14.30 22.36 7.28
CA THR A 158 -15.13 22.54 6.09
C THR A 158 -16.57 22.88 6.50
N SER A 159 -17.21 23.82 5.82
CA SER A 159 -18.61 24.19 6.08
C SER A 159 -19.56 23.02 5.80
N ASP A 160 -20.69 22.96 6.54
CA ASP A 160 -21.73 21.94 6.32
C ASP A 160 -22.23 21.93 4.87
N PHE A 161 -22.34 23.10 4.25
CA PHE A 161 -22.72 23.22 2.83
C PHE A 161 -21.71 22.53 1.91
N ASP A 162 -20.42 22.74 2.12
CA ASP A 162 -19.37 22.10 1.32
C ASP A 162 -19.27 20.59 1.60
N ILE A 163 -19.46 20.18 2.85
CA ILE A 163 -19.54 18.76 3.22
C ILE A 163 -20.68 18.08 2.47
N GLN A 164 -21.87 18.69 2.43
CA GLN A 164 -22.99 18.17 1.64
C GLN A 164 -22.66 18.08 0.16
N ARG A 165 -22.00 19.10 -0.41
CA ARG A 165 -21.58 19.12 -1.80
C ARG A 165 -20.58 17.99 -2.11
N TYR A 166 -19.59 17.76 -1.24
CA TYR A 166 -18.66 16.63 -1.36
C TYR A 166 -19.40 15.29 -1.25
N THR A 167 -20.30 15.16 -0.28
CA THR A 167 -21.10 13.94 -0.09
C THR A 167 -21.91 13.61 -1.33
N CYS A 168 -22.63 14.58 -1.89
CA CYS A 168 -23.40 14.39 -3.13
C CYS A 168 -22.52 14.00 -4.31
N LYS A 169 -21.37 14.66 -4.48
CA LYS A 169 -20.41 14.33 -5.52
C LYS A 169 -19.92 12.89 -5.37
N ILE A 170 -19.43 12.52 -4.20
CA ILE A 170 -18.86 11.19 -3.95
C ILE A 170 -19.91 10.10 -4.14
N ARG A 171 -21.15 10.29 -3.65
CA ARG A 171 -22.25 9.34 -3.85
C ARG A 171 -22.56 9.14 -5.32
N ARG A 172 -22.56 10.20 -6.11
CA ARG A 172 -22.75 10.10 -7.56
C ARG A 172 -21.65 9.29 -8.19
N GLU A 173 -20.37 9.60 -7.91
CA GLU A 173 -19.23 8.86 -8.45
C GLU A 173 -19.28 7.37 -8.07
N ILE A 174 -19.65 7.05 -6.82
CA ILE A 174 -19.83 5.68 -6.34
C ILE A 174 -20.91 4.98 -7.16
N SER A 175 -22.09 5.59 -7.30
CA SER A 175 -23.24 5.00 -7.97
C SER A 175 -23.03 4.83 -9.48
N GLU A 176 -22.47 5.86 -10.15
CA GLU A 176 -22.28 5.84 -11.61
C GLU A 176 -21.16 4.89 -12.05
N ASN A 177 -20.18 4.63 -11.17
CA ASN A 177 -19.00 3.83 -11.49
C ASN A 177 -18.92 2.51 -10.71
N ASP A 178 -19.98 2.15 -9.95
CA ASP A 178 -20.06 0.92 -9.17
C ASP A 178 -18.81 0.74 -8.26
N ILE A 179 -18.46 1.82 -7.53
CA ILE A 179 -17.32 1.85 -6.64
C ILE A 179 -17.65 1.09 -5.35
N THR A 180 -16.78 0.19 -4.95
CA THR A 180 -16.91 -0.60 -3.71
C THR A 180 -15.89 -0.27 -2.65
N THR A 181 -14.93 0.59 -3.00
CA THR A 181 -13.82 0.97 -2.11
C THR A 181 -13.46 2.43 -2.34
N ILE A 182 -13.44 3.19 -1.28
CA ILE A 182 -13.03 4.59 -1.24
C ILE A 182 -11.76 4.74 -0.42
N SER A 183 -10.95 5.72 -0.76
CA SER A 183 -9.71 6.03 -0.03
C SER A 183 -9.62 7.51 0.29
N GLY A 184 -8.96 7.82 1.39
CA GLY A 184 -8.80 9.18 1.86
C GLY A 184 -7.82 9.31 3.02
N TYR A 185 -7.62 10.53 3.45
CA TYR A 185 -6.83 10.82 4.64
C TYR A 185 -7.46 10.24 5.91
N TYR A 186 -6.65 9.91 6.86
CA TYR A 186 -7.08 9.40 8.15
C TYR A 186 -8.12 10.29 8.84
N TYR A 187 -7.98 11.60 8.78
CA TYR A 187 -8.93 12.56 9.38
C TYR A 187 -10.28 12.61 8.65
N GLN A 188 -10.39 12.01 7.46
CA GLN A 188 -11.65 11.83 6.74
C GLN A 188 -12.37 10.53 7.12
N TYR A 189 -11.82 9.73 8.04
CA TYR A 189 -12.36 8.42 8.37
C TYR A 189 -13.80 8.48 8.86
N GLU A 190 -14.10 9.33 9.84
CA GLU A 190 -15.47 9.43 10.38
C GLU A 190 -16.46 9.88 9.31
N PHE A 191 -16.08 10.85 8.50
CA PHE A 191 -16.88 11.28 7.36
C PHE A 191 -17.14 10.11 6.37
N MET A 192 -16.13 9.35 6.02
CA MET A 192 -16.28 8.19 5.12
C MET A 192 -17.13 7.10 5.76
N ARG A 193 -16.90 6.79 7.03
CA ARG A 193 -17.65 5.79 7.78
C ARG A 193 -19.14 6.09 7.82
N ASP A 194 -19.49 7.33 8.12
CA ASP A 194 -20.87 7.73 8.38
C ASP A 194 -21.65 8.08 7.11
N SER A 195 -20.94 8.62 6.09
CA SER A 195 -21.58 9.02 4.83
C SER A 195 -21.69 7.91 3.80
N PHE A 196 -20.82 6.87 3.87
CA PHE A 196 -20.71 5.79 2.89
C PHE A 196 -20.61 4.43 3.61
N PRO A 197 -21.72 3.93 4.18
CA PRO A 197 -21.72 2.75 5.06
C PRO A 197 -21.44 1.42 4.34
N ASP A 198 -21.63 1.35 3.03
CA ASP A 198 -21.54 0.12 2.24
C ASP A 198 -20.16 -0.08 1.61
N GLU A 199 -19.32 0.97 1.58
CA GLU A 199 -18.01 0.94 0.93
C GLU A 199 -16.90 0.48 1.89
N ASN A 200 -15.93 -0.24 1.33
CA ASN A 200 -14.67 -0.48 2.01
C ASN A 200 -13.85 0.81 2.09
N ILE A 201 -13.09 0.96 3.14
CA ILE A 201 -12.31 2.16 3.42
C ILE A 201 -10.83 1.83 3.38
N PHE A 202 -10.07 2.61 2.64
CA PHE A 202 -8.62 2.66 2.67
C PHE A 202 -8.18 4.00 3.22
N LEU A 203 -7.21 3.99 4.13
CA LEU A 203 -6.73 5.20 4.79
C LEU A 203 -5.24 5.37 4.58
N TRP A 204 -4.80 6.60 4.54
CA TRP A 204 -3.39 6.90 4.66
C TRP A 204 -3.12 7.95 5.74
N TYR A 205 -1.90 7.83 6.29
CA TYR A 205 -1.44 8.62 7.40
C TYR A 205 -0.03 9.13 7.13
N TYR A 206 0.24 10.39 7.52
CA TYR A 206 1.56 10.96 7.48
C TYR A 206 2.33 10.79 8.81
N LYS A 207 3.62 10.66 8.70
CA LYS A 207 4.65 10.18 9.58
C LYS A 207 4.77 10.79 10.99
N TYR A 208 4.15 11.89 11.32
CA TYR A 208 4.73 12.80 12.32
C TYR A 208 4.28 12.64 13.76
N ASP A 209 3.34 11.75 14.07
CA ASP A 209 2.86 11.55 15.42
C ASP A 209 2.62 10.08 15.73
N THR A 210 3.48 9.53 16.61
CA THR A 210 3.39 8.12 17.03
C THR A 210 2.08 7.82 17.77
N MET A 211 1.54 8.78 18.50
CA MET A 211 0.29 8.62 19.24
C MET A 211 -0.89 8.51 18.26
N ILE A 212 -0.95 9.41 17.28
CA ILE A 212 -1.96 9.38 16.23
C ILE A 212 -1.84 8.07 15.43
N ARG A 213 -0.62 7.66 15.07
CA ARG A 213 -0.37 6.38 14.38
C ARG A 213 -1.00 5.21 15.13
N ASN A 214 -0.79 5.10 16.43
CA ASN A 214 -1.32 4.00 17.24
C ASN A 214 -2.84 4.03 17.30
N GLN A 215 -3.46 5.21 17.46
CA GLN A 215 -4.91 5.37 17.42
C GLN A 215 -5.50 4.89 16.08
N TYR A 216 -4.85 5.19 14.95
CA TYR A 216 -5.32 4.76 13.63
C TYR A 216 -5.12 3.27 13.39
N ILE A 217 -4.04 2.68 13.89
CA ILE A 217 -3.86 1.22 13.83
C ILE A 217 -4.96 0.53 14.64
N GLU A 218 -5.27 1.02 15.81
CA GLU A 218 -6.35 0.50 16.66
C GLU A 218 -7.72 0.64 15.97
N LEU A 219 -8.00 1.81 15.42
CA LEU A 219 -9.22 2.05 14.65
C LEU A 219 -9.35 1.10 13.45
N ALA A 220 -8.28 0.92 12.66
CA ALA A 220 -8.28 0.00 11.53
C ALA A 220 -8.51 -1.46 11.96
N ASN A 221 -8.07 -1.83 13.15
CA ASN A 221 -8.32 -3.17 13.70
C ASN A 221 -9.76 -3.35 14.17
N ASN A 222 -10.42 -2.29 14.62
CA ASN A 222 -11.77 -2.32 15.21
C ASN A 222 -12.90 -2.10 14.18
N ASP A 223 -12.62 -1.52 13.01
CA ASP A 223 -13.58 -1.40 11.91
C ASP A 223 -13.24 -2.37 10.76
N ASP A 224 -14.14 -3.32 10.52
CA ASP A 224 -13.95 -4.32 9.44
C ASP A 224 -14.05 -3.73 8.04
N ARG A 225 -14.61 -2.53 7.88
CA ARG A 225 -14.64 -1.83 6.59
C ARG A 225 -13.30 -1.17 6.26
N VAL A 226 -12.50 -0.85 7.25
CA VAL A 226 -11.12 -0.42 7.02
C VAL A 226 -10.30 -1.64 6.62
N LYS A 227 -9.98 -1.74 5.33
CA LYS A 227 -9.25 -2.88 4.75
C LYS A 227 -7.75 -2.63 4.68
N ILE A 228 -7.33 -1.38 4.49
CA ILE A 228 -5.93 -0.99 4.42
C ILE A 228 -5.73 0.32 5.16
N LEU A 229 -4.66 0.37 5.95
CA LEU A 229 -4.10 1.58 6.52
C LEU A 229 -2.64 1.70 6.06
N LEU A 230 -2.32 2.76 5.34
CA LEU A 230 -0.95 3.10 4.98
C LEU A 230 -0.27 3.82 6.13
N VAL A 231 0.91 3.34 6.48
CA VAL A 231 1.78 3.96 7.48
C VAL A 231 3.13 4.31 6.86
N ALA A 232 3.67 5.47 7.20
CA ALA A 232 4.96 5.91 6.74
C ALA A 232 6.05 5.46 7.73
N ASP A 233 7.05 4.75 7.21
CA ASP A 233 8.26 4.40 7.95
C ASP A 233 9.50 4.74 7.11
N GLU A 234 10.62 4.99 7.80
CA GLU A 234 11.91 5.25 7.16
C GLU A 234 12.85 4.08 7.35
N VAL A 235 13.70 3.87 6.36
CA VAL A 235 14.78 2.89 6.45
C VAL A 235 15.75 3.35 7.56
N PRO A 236 16.12 2.48 8.52
CA PRO A 236 17.08 2.83 9.55
C PRO A 236 18.42 3.27 8.97
N ALA A 237 19.03 4.30 9.57
CA ALA A 237 20.28 4.88 9.08
C ALA A 237 21.47 3.87 9.05
N ASP A 238 21.43 2.83 9.87
CA ASP A 238 22.43 1.76 9.89
C ASP A 238 22.24 0.73 8.77
N TRP A 239 21.05 0.64 8.17
CA TRP A 239 20.77 -0.27 7.06
C TRP A 239 21.68 -0.01 5.85
N GLN A 240 21.93 1.24 5.50
CA GLN A 240 22.83 1.61 4.41
C GLN A 240 24.24 1.11 4.66
N LYS A 241 24.74 1.23 5.87
CA LYS A 241 26.08 0.72 6.25
C LYS A 241 26.19 -0.79 6.10
N VAL A 242 25.13 -1.53 6.48
CA VAL A 242 25.09 -3.00 6.33
C VAL A 242 25.07 -3.40 4.86
N LYS A 243 24.31 -2.68 4.03
CA LYS A 243 24.19 -2.92 2.59
C LYS A 243 25.54 -2.69 1.87
N ASP A 244 26.25 -1.61 2.20
CA ASP A 244 27.55 -1.30 1.60
C ASP A 244 28.59 -2.34 1.97
N GLN A 245 28.66 -2.77 3.24
CA GLN A 245 29.56 -3.85 3.68
C GLN A 245 29.26 -5.21 3.03
N SER A 246 28.03 -5.45 2.59
CA SER A 246 27.64 -6.68 1.90
C SER A 246 28.02 -6.68 0.41
N ARG A 247 28.13 -5.50 -0.20
CA ARG A 247 28.58 -5.32 -1.59
C ARG A 247 30.09 -5.48 -1.74
N ASP A 248 30.86 -5.02 -0.76
CA ASP A 248 32.33 -5.11 -0.76
C ASP A 248 32.85 -6.55 -0.55
N LYS A 249 31.95 -7.50 -0.20
CA LYS A 249 32.28 -8.92 0.01
C LYS A 249 31.91 -9.84 -1.16
N LYS A 250 31.38 -9.28 -2.24
CA LYS A 250 31.07 -9.99 -3.49
C LYS A 250 31.98 -9.54 -4.62
#